data_a32634b26bd0f1c4ee642afd72a415eb
#
_entry.id   a32634b26bd0f1c4ee642afd72a415eb
#
_cell.length_a   1.000
_cell.length_b   1.000
_cell.length_c   1.000
_cell.angle_alpha   90.00
_cell.angle_beta   90.00
_cell.angle_gamma   90.00
#
_symmetry.space_group_name_H-M   'P 1'
#
loop_
_entity.id
_entity.type
_entity.pdbx_description
1 polymer ?
#
loop_
_entity_poly.entity_id
_entity_poly.type
_entity_poly.pdbx_seq_one_letter_code
_entity_poly.pdbx_strand_id
1 'polypeptide(L)'
;LCLEEMLRVAIPVGALFYGETRRREDVAFDAALRSETLRLVAAIRTMMASGRTPPAVYEHRKCRACSLLGLCQSRAAARGASAHLARLIAAAD
;
A
#
# COMPACT_ATOMS: atom_id res chain seq x y z
N LEU A 1 -1.25 11.41 -16.36
CA LEU A 1 0.08 12.03 -16.28
C LEU A 1 1.02 11.50 -17.35
N CYS A 2 1.44 10.22 -17.34
CA CYS A 2 2.41 9.69 -18.31
C CYS A 2 1.93 9.76 -19.76
N LEU A 3 0.68 9.32 -20.04
CA LEU A 3 0.13 9.38 -21.39
C LEU A 3 -0.05 10.82 -21.88
N GLU A 4 -0.43 11.73 -20.99
CA GLU A 4 -0.55 13.15 -21.30
C GLU A 4 0.80 13.76 -21.69
N GLU A 5 1.85 13.38 -20.99
CA GLU A 5 3.23 13.81 -21.29
C GLU A 5 3.70 13.23 -22.62
N MET A 6 3.53 11.92 -22.82
CA MET A 6 3.97 11.22 -24.03
C MET A 6 3.23 11.69 -25.28
N LEU A 7 1.94 11.91 -25.19
CA LEU A 7 1.07 12.25 -26.32
C LEU A 7 0.84 13.76 -26.45
N ARG A 8 1.24 14.54 -25.45
CA ARG A 8 1.01 16.00 -25.37
C ARG A 8 -0.45 16.38 -25.52
N VAL A 9 -1.34 15.60 -24.90
CA VAL A 9 -2.80 15.81 -24.90
C VAL A 9 -3.32 15.81 -23.47
N ALA A 10 -4.40 16.53 -23.21
CA ALA A 10 -5.10 16.48 -21.93
C ALA A 10 -6.03 15.26 -21.91
N ILE A 11 -5.97 14.49 -20.81
CA ILE A 11 -6.84 13.33 -20.57
C ILE A 11 -7.64 13.59 -19.30
N PRO A 12 -8.88 14.10 -19.41
CA PRO A 12 -9.65 14.51 -18.24
C PRO A 12 -10.33 13.34 -17.50
N VAL A 13 -10.52 12.20 -18.17
CA VAL A 13 -11.27 11.05 -17.65
C VAL A 13 -10.59 9.75 -18.02
N GLY A 14 -10.60 8.81 -17.10
CA GLY A 14 -10.25 7.40 -17.31
C GLY A 14 -11.36 6.49 -16.83
N ALA A 15 -11.19 5.19 -16.99
CA ALA A 15 -12.16 4.21 -16.51
C ALA A 15 -11.49 3.03 -15.85
N LEU A 16 -12.12 2.54 -14.77
CA LEU A 16 -11.81 1.26 -14.13
C LEU A 16 -12.78 0.20 -14.66
N PHE A 17 -12.26 -0.93 -15.06
CA PHE A 17 -13.05 -2.07 -15.47
C PHE A 17 -12.90 -3.22 -14.47
N TYR A 18 -14.01 -3.62 -13.86
CA TYR A 18 -14.06 -4.75 -12.93
C TYR A 18 -14.46 -6.01 -13.70
N GLY A 19 -13.49 -6.87 -14.00
CA GLY A 19 -13.67 -8.05 -14.86
C GLY A 19 -14.72 -9.04 -14.34
N GLU A 20 -14.77 -9.28 -13.05
CA GLU A 20 -15.70 -10.21 -12.41
C GLU A 20 -17.16 -9.76 -12.55
N THR A 21 -17.43 -8.51 -12.25
CA THR A 21 -18.78 -7.93 -12.33
C THR A 21 -19.11 -7.34 -13.70
N ARG A 22 -18.15 -7.27 -14.61
CA ARG A 22 -18.23 -6.61 -15.92
C ARG A 22 -18.73 -5.17 -15.83
N ARG A 23 -18.36 -4.48 -14.75
CA ARG A 23 -18.72 -3.08 -14.53
C ARG A 23 -17.57 -2.18 -14.95
N ARG A 24 -17.91 -1.10 -15.60
CA ARG A 24 -17.01 0.01 -15.90
C ARG A 24 -17.39 1.19 -15.02
N GLU A 25 -16.40 1.82 -14.41
CA GLU A 25 -16.58 3.02 -13.61
C GLU A 25 -15.66 4.12 -14.14
N ASP A 26 -16.24 5.23 -14.51
CA ASP A 26 -15.51 6.39 -15.02
C ASP A 26 -14.94 7.19 -13.83
N VAL A 27 -13.70 7.63 -13.97
CA VAL A 27 -12.97 8.39 -12.96
C VAL A 27 -12.50 9.71 -13.57
N ALA A 28 -12.97 10.81 -13.01
CA ALA A 28 -12.52 12.14 -13.41
C ALA A 28 -11.11 12.40 -12.85
N PHE A 29 -10.21 12.84 -13.70
CA PHE A 29 -8.85 13.23 -13.32
C PHE A 29 -8.80 14.71 -12.93
N ASP A 30 -9.48 15.05 -11.85
CA ASP A 30 -9.53 16.40 -11.31
C ASP A 30 -8.20 16.81 -10.63
N ALA A 31 -8.13 18.06 -10.21
CA ALA A 31 -6.96 18.61 -9.57
C ALA A 31 -6.61 17.91 -8.25
N ALA A 32 -7.62 17.50 -7.48
CA ALA A 32 -7.44 16.82 -6.20
C ALA A 32 -6.81 15.43 -6.40
N LEU A 33 -7.32 14.64 -7.34
CA LEU A 33 -6.76 13.32 -7.66
C LEU A 33 -5.34 13.42 -8.21
N ARG A 34 -5.07 14.41 -9.06
CA ARG A 34 -3.72 14.68 -9.60
C ARG A 34 -2.74 15.04 -8.51
N SER A 35 -3.13 15.92 -7.61
CA SER A 35 -2.30 16.34 -6.47
C SER A 35 -1.97 15.17 -5.55
N GLU A 36 -2.96 14.34 -5.22
CA GLU A 36 -2.77 13.15 -4.40
C GLU A 36 -1.85 12.13 -5.08
N THR A 37 -2.00 11.91 -6.37
CA THR A 37 -1.12 11.02 -7.15
C THR A 37 0.33 11.50 -7.11
N LEU A 38 0.58 12.78 -7.33
CA LEU A 38 1.93 13.34 -7.26
C LEU A 38 2.52 13.27 -5.85
N ARG A 39 1.71 13.48 -4.83
CA ARG A 39 2.11 13.33 -3.43
C ARG A 39 2.58 11.89 -3.15
N LEU A 40 1.82 10.90 -3.59
CA LEU A 40 2.17 9.49 -3.43
C LEU A 40 3.43 9.12 -4.20
N VAL A 41 3.59 9.61 -5.42
CA VAL A 41 4.83 9.41 -6.21
C VAL A 41 6.05 9.96 -5.49
N ALA A 42 5.95 11.16 -4.93
CA ALA A 42 7.03 11.77 -4.15
C ALA A 42 7.36 10.97 -2.89
N ALA A 43 6.35 10.50 -2.16
CA ALA A 43 6.51 9.66 -0.97
C ALA A 43 7.20 8.32 -1.30
N ILE A 44 6.81 7.67 -2.40
CA ILE A 44 7.43 6.42 -2.86
C ILE A 44 8.89 6.64 -3.23
N ARG A 45 9.21 7.71 -3.96
CA ARG A 45 10.59 8.04 -4.31
C ARG A 45 11.47 8.27 -3.08
N THR A 46 10.96 8.99 -2.10
CA THR A 46 11.67 9.22 -0.82
C THR A 46 11.90 7.90 -0.09
N MET A 47 10.88 7.04 -0.01
CA MET A 47 10.99 5.72 0.60
C MET A 47 12.05 4.86 -0.09
N MET A 48 12.05 4.81 -1.42
CA MET A 48 13.02 4.05 -2.21
C MET A 48 14.44 4.59 -2.02
N ALA A 49 14.62 5.91 -2.01
CA ALA A 49 15.91 6.55 -1.78
C ALA A 49 16.45 6.27 -0.37
N SER A 50 15.58 6.12 0.63
CA SER A 50 16.00 5.79 2.00
C SER A 50 16.53 4.38 2.18
N GLY A 51 16.27 3.47 1.23
CA GLY A 51 16.60 2.06 1.32
C GLY A 51 15.89 1.29 2.44
N ARG A 52 14.89 1.91 3.09
CA ARG A 52 14.13 1.31 4.19
C ARG A 52 12.76 0.83 3.73
N THR A 53 12.48 -0.43 3.97
CA THR A 53 11.13 -0.98 3.76
C THR A 53 10.24 -0.58 4.94
N PRO A 54 9.04 -0.04 4.69
CA PRO A 54 8.08 0.25 5.75
C PRO A 54 7.73 -1.00 6.54
N PRO A 55 7.53 -0.90 7.86
CA PRO A 55 7.10 -2.05 8.66
C PRO A 55 5.72 -2.53 8.24
N ALA A 56 5.52 -3.84 8.30
CA ALA A 56 4.22 -4.44 8.05
C ALA A 56 3.26 -4.10 9.20
N VAL A 57 2.09 -3.57 8.84
CA VAL A 57 1.03 -3.24 9.79
C VAL A 57 -0.07 -4.28 9.70
N TYR A 58 -0.37 -4.96 10.83
CA TYR A 58 -1.47 -5.91 10.88
C TYR A 58 -2.80 -5.20 11.03
N GLU A 59 -3.69 -5.43 10.06
CA GLU A 59 -5.08 -4.98 10.09
C GLU A 59 -6.00 -6.20 9.93
N HIS A 60 -6.77 -6.54 10.95
CA HIS A 60 -7.57 -7.78 10.97
C HIS A 60 -8.49 -7.93 9.75
N ARG A 61 -9.17 -6.87 9.35
CA ARG A 61 -10.10 -6.91 8.21
C ARG A 61 -9.44 -7.30 6.90
N LYS A 62 -8.21 -6.86 6.67
CA LYS A 62 -7.43 -7.13 5.46
C LYS A 62 -6.60 -8.40 5.59
N CYS A 63 -5.90 -8.54 6.71
CA CYS A 63 -4.88 -9.58 6.86
C CYS A 63 -5.46 -10.96 7.12
N ARG A 64 -6.64 -11.09 7.73
CA ARG A 64 -7.24 -12.41 8.04
C ARG A 64 -7.48 -13.28 6.79
N ALA A 65 -7.80 -12.65 5.66
CA ALA A 65 -8.07 -13.32 4.39
C ALA A 65 -6.89 -13.19 3.38
N CYS A 66 -5.77 -12.65 3.82
CA CYS A 66 -4.60 -12.45 2.97
C CYS A 66 -3.82 -13.77 2.84
N SER A 67 -3.62 -14.23 1.61
CA SER A 67 -2.82 -15.43 1.31
C SER A 67 -1.36 -15.31 1.70
N LEU A 68 -0.85 -14.08 1.85
CA LEU A 68 0.53 -13.80 2.23
C LEU A 68 0.75 -13.66 3.75
N LEU A 69 -0.28 -13.85 4.57
CA LEU A 69 -0.19 -13.62 6.03
C LEU A 69 0.93 -14.43 6.68
N GLY A 70 1.10 -15.69 6.28
CA GLY A 70 2.15 -16.56 6.80
C GLY A 70 3.57 -16.13 6.43
N LEU A 71 3.74 -15.49 5.28
CA LEU A 71 5.03 -14.96 4.82
C LEU A 71 5.30 -13.56 5.38
N CYS A 72 4.29 -12.71 5.39
CA CYS A 72 4.38 -11.32 5.85
C CYS A 72 4.62 -11.20 7.35
N GLN A 73 4.04 -12.09 8.15
CA GLN A 73 4.16 -12.13 9.60
C GLN A 73 3.92 -10.78 10.30
N SER A 74 3.00 -9.98 9.78
CA SER A 74 2.70 -8.64 10.28
C SER A 74 2.33 -8.59 11.76
N ARG A 75 1.72 -9.65 12.31
CA ARG A 75 1.44 -9.77 13.74
C ARG A 75 2.71 -9.89 14.60
N ALA A 76 3.68 -10.66 14.14
CA ALA A 76 4.95 -10.84 14.83
C ALA A 76 5.79 -9.55 14.77
N ALA A 77 5.84 -8.92 13.59
CA ALA A 77 6.54 -7.65 13.39
C ALA A 77 6.01 -6.53 14.29
N ALA A 78 4.69 -6.45 14.49
CA ALA A 78 4.06 -5.46 15.36
C ALA A 78 4.42 -5.64 16.85
N ARG A 79 4.77 -6.85 17.26
CA ARG A 79 5.12 -7.16 18.67
C ARG A 79 6.58 -6.94 19.01
N GLY A 80 7.45 -6.86 18.02
CA GLY A 80 8.90 -6.77 18.20
C GLY A 80 9.54 -8.02 18.82
N ALA A 81 10.69 -8.40 18.32
CA ALA A 81 11.43 -9.58 18.82
C ALA A 81 11.80 -9.46 20.29
N SER A 82 12.19 -8.25 20.72
CA SER A 82 12.56 -7.97 22.11
C SER A 82 11.42 -8.19 23.09
N ALA A 83 10.21 -7.72 22.76
CA ALA A 83 9.04 -7.91 23.61
C ALA A 83 8.59 -9.39 23.65
N HIS A 84 8.78 -10.13 22.57
CA HIS A 84 8.52 -11.56 22.54
C HIS A 84 9.51 -12.33 23.43
N LEU A 85 10.78 -12.03 23.29
CA LEU A 85 11.84 -12.65 24.10
C LEU A 85 11.66 -12.36 25.60
N ALA A 86 11.36 -11.10 25.96
CA ALA A 86 11.11 -10.73 27.35
C ALA A 86 9.96 -11.54 27.97
N ARG A 87 8.90 -11.80 27.21
CA ARG A 87 7.78 -12.66 27.70
C ARG A 87 8.17 -14.12 27.84
N LEU A 88 8.99 -14.66 26.93
CA LEU A 88 9.49 -16.03 27.06
C LEU A 88 10.38 -16.20 28.30
N ILE A 89 11.24 -15.23 28.55
CA ILE A 89 12.10 -15.23 29.75
C ILE A 89 11.26 -15.15 31.02
N ALA A 90 10.29 -14.23 31.08
CA ALA A 90 9.40 -14.09 32.22
C ALA A 90 8.51 -15.34 32.47
N ALA A 91 8.15 -16.07 31.43
CA ALA A 91 7.39 -17.31 31.56
C ALA A 91 8.24 -18.53 31.94
N ALA A 92 9.56 -18.44 31.84
CA ALA A 92 10.49 -19.50 32.20
C ALA A 92 10.87 -19.51 33.70
N ASP A 93 10.55 -18.43 34.41
CA ASP A 93 10.68 -18.31 35.87
C ASP A 93 9.40 -18.81 36.56
#